data_09e3abd5bad6f01ebd715312fb0609b2
#
_entry.id   09e3abd5bad6f01ebd715312fb0609b2
#
_cell.length_a   1.000
_cell.length_b   1.000
_cell.length_c   1.000
_cell.angle_alpha   90.00
_cell.angle_beta   90.00
_cell.angle_gamma   90.00
#
_symmetry.space_group_name_H-M   'P 1'
#
loop_
_entity.id
_entity.type
_entity.pdbx_description
1 polymer ?
#
loop_
_entity_poly.entity_id
_entity_poly.type
_entity_poly.pdbx_seq_one_letter_code
_entity_poly.pdbx_strand_id
1 'polypeptide(L)'
;MTTKNKISVSIQDLFDAGTHFGHASRRWNPKMTKYIFTKRNGSHIIDLSKTIEKLEDALSFMEETIAKGGKCLFVGTKKHAQSIIRSNAERSGSYYINQRWLGGLMTNFKTIEKRLDRLVELEESFAKGEVISQTKRESQKLDAERGRLNKFFSGIKEMNELPTVLFVVDIHREQIAVAEAKKLGIPVVGMVDTNSNPDEIDYPIPANDDGLRSIQIITDLVTESIISGQEINRKRQEDLLAEEAELEKIEQEARNKAQAAASRRQSKKEEAAAPKAEAKEEAEAPKAEAKDEVEAPKAEAKDATDTENDVSEEKK
;
A
#
# COMPACT_ATOMS: atom_id res chain seq x y z
N MET A 1 0.27 -25.31 5.37
CA MET A 1 -0.81 -26.05 4.68
C MET A 1 -1.85 -25.03 4.29
N THR A 2 -1.86 -24.65 3.01
CA THR A 2 -2.77 -23.63 2.47
C THR A 2 -4.17 -24.23 2.40
N THR A 3 -5.06 -23.81 3.29
CA THR A 3 -6.49 -24.09 3.20
C THR A 3 -6.99 -23.42 1.92
N LYS A 4 -7.13 -24.20 0.84
CA LYS A 4 -7.86 -23.76 -0.35
C LYS A 4 -9.28 -23.40 0.10
N ASN A 5 -9.50 -22.12 0.33
CA ASN A 5 -10.84 -21.56 0.45
C ASN A 5 -11.50 -21.80 -0.92
N LYS A 6 -12.30 -22.83 -1.00
CA LYS A 6 -12.99 -23.25 -2.22
C LYS A 6 -14.09 -22.24 -2.47
N ILE A 7 -13.75 -21.15 -3.16
CA ILE A 7 -14.75 -20.20 -3.66
C ILE A 7 -15.57 -20.99 -4.67
N SER A 8 -16.73 -21.45 -4.25
CA SER A 8 -17.57 -22.37 -5.01
C SER A 8 -18.46 -21.60 -5.97
N VAL A 9 -17.89 -21.23 -7.12
CA VAL A 9 -18.72 -20.84 -8.27
C VAL A 9 -18.97 -22.06 -9.13
N SER A 10 -20.21 -22.36 -9.40
CA SER A 10 -20.57 -23.44 -10.30
C SER A 10 -20.51 -22.98 -11.78
N ILE A 11 -20.29 -23.96 -12.69
CA ILE A 11 -20.40 -23.70 -14.13
C ILE A 11 -21.78 -23.10 -14.47
N GLN A 12 -22.81 -23.51 -13.73
CA GLN A 12 -24.17 -23.05 -13.94
C GLN A 12 -24.32 -21.55 -13.61
N ASP A 13 -23.70 -21.07 -12.53
CA ASP A 13 -23.76 -19.66 -12.15
C ASP A 13 -23.08 -18.76 -13.21
N LEU A 14 -21.94 -19.19 -13.73
CA LEU A 14 -21.24 -18.51 -14.83
C LEU A 14 -22.05 -18.53 -16.12
N PHE A 15 -22.72 -19.64 -16.39
CA PHE A 15 -23.58 -19.78 -17.59
C PHE A 15 -24.78 -18.83 -17.49
N ASP A 16 -25.47 -18.78 -16.35
CA ASP A 16 -26.63 -17.92 -16.10
C ASP A 16 -26.26 -16.44 -16.07
N ALA A 17 -25.02 -16.12 -15.65
CA ALA A 17 -24.44 -14.78 -15.76
C ALA A 17 -24.07 -14.39 -17.20
N GLY A 18 -24.07 -15.34 -18.14
CA GLY A 18 -23.72 -15.09 -19.53
C GLY A 18 -22.23 -14.88 -19.78
N THR A 19 -21.39 -15.43 -18.91
CA THR A 19 -19.91 -15.32 -18.99
C THR A 19 -19.33 -16.02 -20.21
N HIS A 20 -20.03 -17.00 -20.75
CA HIS A 20 -19.66 -17.78 -21.93
C HIS A 20 -19.78 -17.04 -23.27
N PHE A 21 -20.50 -15.92 -23.34
CA PHE A 21 -20.63 -15.16 -24.57
C PHE A 21 -19.37 -14.35 -24.86
N GLY A 22 -18.79 -14.57 -26.03
CA GLY A 22 -17.69 -13.77 -26.54
C GLY A 22 -18.14 -12.85 -27.69
N HIS A 23 -17.22 -12.07 -28.17
CA HIS A 23 -17.41 -11.13 -29.28
C HIS A 23 -17.69 -11.80 -30.61
N ALA A 24 -18.18 -11.03 -31.57
CA ALA A 24 -18.42 -11.47 -32.95
C ALA A 24 -17.11 -12.01 -33.57
N SER A 25 -17.23 -13.10 -34.35
CA SER A 25 -16.09 -13.83 -34.92
C SER A 25 -15.14 -12.97 -35.77
N ARG A 26 -15.61 -11.86 -36.34
CA ARG A 26 -14.77 -10.95 -37.14
C ARG A 26 -13.78 -10.12 -36.28
N ARG A 27 -14.00 -10.06 -34.96
CA ARG A 27 -13.18 -9.28 -34.02
C ARG A 27 -12.30 -10.13 -33.10
N TRP A 28 -12.29 -11.44 -33.28
CA TRP A 28 -11.60 -12.34 -32.42
C TRP A 28 -10.07 -12.27 -32.55
N ASN A 29 -9.38 -12.62 -31.50
CA ASN A 29 -7.92 -12.77 -31.49
C ASN A 29 -7.58 -14.28 -31.64
N PRO A 30 -6.71 -14.68 -32.58
CA PRO A 30 -6.30 -16.07 -32.74
C PRO A 30 -5.69 -16.70 -31.49
N LYS A 31 -5.05 -15.94 -30.65
CA LYS A 31 -4.46 -16.42 -29.39
C LYS A 31 -5.50 -16.88 -28.35
N MET A 32 -6.75 -16.46 -28.53
CA MET A 32 -7.88 -16.92 -27.71
C MET A 32 -8.41 -18.30 -28.10
N THR A 33 -7.92 -18.94 -29.19
CA THR A 33 -8.35 -20.26 -29.63
C THR A 33 -8.36 -21.29 -28.51
N LYS A 34 -7.37 -21.24 -27.63
CA LYS A 34 -7.25 -22.15 -26.48
C LYS A 34 -8.39 -22.06 -25.46
N TYR A 35 -9.13 -20.93 -25.42
CA TYR A 35 -10.23 -20.66 -24.51
C TYR A 35 -11.61 -20.68 -25.17
N ILE A 36 -11.67 -20.87 -26.50
CA ILE A 36 -12.92 -20.91 -27.22
C ILE A 36 -13.41 -22.35 -27.30
N PHE A 37 -14.66 -22.59 -26.89
CA PHE A 37 -15.33 -23.88 -26.98
C PHE A 37 -15.88 -24.11 -28.39
N THR A 38 -16.64 -23.14 -28.92
CA THR A 38 -17.27 -23.25 -30.25
C THR A 38 -17.65 -21.86 -30.79
N LYS A 39 -18.15 -21.87 -32.04
CA LYS A 39 -18.72 -20.70 -32.69
C LYS A 39 -20.22 -20.95 -32.95
N ARG A 40 -21.08 -20.04 -32.49
CA ARG A 40 -22.54 -20.13 -32.71
C ARG A 40 -23.09 -18.74 -33.04
N ASN A 41 -24.00 -18.70 -34.02
CA ASN A 41 -24.68 -17.46 -34.44
C ASN A 41 -23.73 -16.27 -34.72
N GLY A 42 -22.54 -16.55 -35.29
CA GLY A 42 -21.58 -15.50 -35.63
C GLY A 42 -20.73 -14.96 -34.47
N SER A 43 -20.94 -15.47 -33.26
CA SER A 43 -20.14 -15.16 -32.09
C SER A 43 -19.37 -16.37 -31.55
N HIS A 44 -18.27 -16.14 -30.85
CA HIS A 44 -17.53 -17.20 -30.18
C HIS A 44 -18.15 -17.47 -28.79
N ILE A 45 -18.09 -18.75 -28.38
CA ILE A 45 -18.50 -19.21 -27.06
C ILE A 45 -17.25 -19.59 -26.30
N ILE A 46 -17.06 -19.01 -25.11
CA ILE A 46 -15.93 -19.27 -24.22
C ILE A 46 -16.18 -20.58 -23.47
N ASP A 47 -15.12 -21.36 -23.26
CA ASP A 47 -15.11 -22.59 -22.48
C ASP A 47 -15.11 -22.28 -20.97
N LEU A 48 -16.26 -22.46 -20.31
CA LEU A 48 -16.42 -22.17 -18.88
C LEU A 48 -15.58 -23.08 -17.98
N SER A 49 -15.23 -24.29 -18.41
CA SER A 49 -14.34 -25.16 -17.63
C SER A 49 -12.97 -24.54 -17.48
N LYS A 50 -12.44 -23.95 -18.57
CA LYS A 50 -11.17 -23.22 -18.56
C LYS A 50 -11.29 -21.88 -17.82
N THR A 51 -12.47 -21.27 -17.89
CA THR A 51 -12.73 -20.04 -17.09
C THR A 51 -12.59 -20.32 -15.60
N ILE A 52 -13.18 -21.41 -15.09
CA ILE A 52 -13.09 -21.77 -13.67
C ILE A 52 -11.64 -22.06 -13.28
N GLU A 53 -10.91 -22.87 -14.07
CA GLU A 53 -9.50 -23.17 -13.81
C GLU A 53 -8.66 -21.90 -13.67
N LYS A 54 -8.79 -20.99 -14.64
CA LYS A 54 -8.03 -19.74 -14.64
C LYS A 54 -8.51 -18.75 -13.58
N LEU A 55 -9.78 -18.77 -13.24
CA LEU A 55 -10.33 -17.98 -12.15
C LEU A 55 -9.78 -18.46 -10.80
N GLU A 56 -9.75 -19.76 -10.53
CA GLU A 56 -9.18 -20.31 -9.30
C GLU A 56 -7.69 -19.95 -9.14
N ASP A 57 -6.91 -20.05 -10.22
CA ASP A 57 -5.50 -19.62 -10.24
C ASP A 57 -5.38 -18.13 -9.88
N ALA A 58 -6.20 -17.28 -10.50
CA ALA A 58 -6.21 -15.84 -10.30
C ALA A 58 -6.63 -15.45 -8.87
N LEU A 59 -7.70 -16.06 -8.34
CA LEU A 59 -8.20 -15.79 -6.99
C LEU A 59 -7.20 -16.21 -5.91
N SER A 60 -6.56 -17.37 -6.09
CA SER A 60 -5.51 -17.85 -5.17
C SER A 60 -4.31 -16.90 -5.16
N PHE A 61 -3.90 -16.41 -6.32
CA PHE A 61 -2.82 -15.43 -6.44
C PHE A 61 -3.18 -14.09 -5.77
N MET A 62 -4.42 -13.61 -5.97
CA MET A 62 -4.92 -12.38 -5.36
C MET A 62 -4.92 -12.49 -3.83
N GLU A 63 -5.50 -13.57 -3.29
CA GLU A 63 -5.54 -13.84 -1.85
C GLU A 63 -4.12 -13.86 -1.25
N GLU A 64 -3.19 -14.58 -1.87
CA GLU A 64 -1.82 -14.69 -1.39
C GLU A 64 -1.07 -13.33 -1.42
N THR A 65 -1.28 -12.56 -2.48
CA THR A 65 -0.64 -11.25 -2.63
C THR A 65 -1.13 -10.26 -1.58
N ILE A 66 -2.44 -10.25 -1.33
CA ILE A 66 -3.05 -9.38 -0.32
C ILE A 66 -2.72 -9.85 1.10
N ALA A 67 -2.63 -11.16 1.34
CA ALA A 67 -2.20 -11.72 2.63
C ALA A 67 -0.76 -11.34 3.02
N LYS A 68 0.06 -10.98 2.04
CA LYS A 68 1.42 -10.42 2.26
C LYS A 68 1.42 -8.88 2.50
N GLY A 69 0.26 -8.26 2.59
CA GLY A 69 0.11 -6.81 2.76
C GLY A 69 0.04 -6.03 1.44
N GLY A 70 -0.12 -6.71 0.31
CA GLY A 70 -0.28 -6.06 -1.00
C GLY A 70 -1.57 -5.26 -1.11
N LYS A 71 -1.60 -4.31 -2.05
CA LYS A 71 -2.77 -3.47 -2.37
C LYS A 71 -3.20 -3.69 -3.82
N CYS A 72 -4.51 -3.80 -4.03
CA CYS A 72 -5.10 -3.98 -5.35
C CYS A 72 -5.59 -2.65 -5.92
N LEU A 73 -5.43 -2.48 -7.24
CA LEU A 73 -6.06 -1.41 -8.01
C LEU A 73 -7.01 -2.03 -9.03
N PHE A 74 -8.30 -1.72 -8.88
CA PHE A 74 -9.33 -2.11 -9.84
C PHE A 74 -9.39 -1.13 -11.02
N VAL A 75 -9.42 -1.65 -12.24
CA VAL A 75 -9.50 -0.83 -13.45
C VAL A 75 -10.65 -1.33 -14.33
N GLY A 76 -11.59 -0.43 -14.63
CA GLY A 76 -12.69 -0.75 -15.52
C GLY A 76 -13.43 0.50 -15.96
N THR A 77 -13.14 0.96 -17.18
CA THR A 77 -13.72 2.21 -17.73
C THR A 77 -14.95 1.98 -18.62
N LYS A 78 -15.33 0.71 -18.88
CA LYS A 78 -16.60 0.39 -19.56
C LYS A 78 -17.79 0.88 -18.74
N LYS A 79 -18.80 1.45 -19.41
CA LYS A 79 -20.01 1.95 -18.75
C LYS A 79 -20.67 0.92 -17.82
N HIS A 80 -20.69 -0.35 -18.24
CA HIS A 80 -21.26 -1.46 -17.47
C HIS A 80 -20.39 -1.84 -16.25
N ALA A 81 -19.09 -1.60 -16.32
CA ALA A 81 -18.15 -1.93 -15.25
C ALA A 81 -18.00 -0.82 -14.19
N GLN A 82 -18.24 0.45 -14.56
CA GLN A 82 -17.92 1.61 -13.71
C GLN A 82 -18.51 1.56 -12.30
N SER A 83 -19.78 1.22 -12.18
CA SER A 83 -20.48 1.11 -10.89
C SER A 83 -20.06 -0.12 -10.10
N ILE A 84 -19.86 -1.24 -10.80
CA ILE A 84 -19.45 -2.52 -10.20
C ILE A 84 -18.04 -2.38 -9.60
N ILE A 85 -17.11 -1.85 -10.38
CA ILE A 85 -15.72 -1.61 -9.96
C ILE A 85 -15.68 -0.70 -8.73
N ARG A 86 -16.43 0.39 -8.75
CA ARG A 86 -16.49 1.31 -7.62
C ARG A 86 -17.02 0.63 -6.36
N SER A 87 -18.18 -0.01 -6.44
CA SER A 87 -18.81 -0.67 -5.30
C SER A 87 -17.93 -1.77 -4.69
N ASN A 88 -17.28 -2.57 -5.55
CA ASN A 88 -16.42 -3.66 -5.11
C ASN A 88 -15.09 -3.17 -4.52
N ALA A 89 -14.50 -2.14 -5.09
CA ALA A 89 -13.30 -1.51 -4.55
C ALA A 89 -13.57 -0.85 -3.18
N GLU A 90 -14.69 -0.12 -3.06
CA GLU A 90 -15.11 0.47 -1.77
C GLU A 90 -15.40 -0.63 -0.72
N ARG A 91 -15.99 -1.76 -1.09
CA ARG A 91 -16.27 -2.91 -0.20
C ARG A 91 -14.98 -3.55 0.33
N SER A 92 -13.93 -3.64 -0.50
CA SER A 92 -12.64 -4.24 -0.13
C SER A 92 -11.60 -3.23 0.36
N GLY A 93 -11.93 -1.94 0.44
CA GLY A 93 -10.93 -0.90 0.77
C GLY A 93 -9.78 -0.83 -0.24
N SER A 94 -10.04 -1.19 -1.50
CA SER A 94 -9.06 -1.20 -2.58
C SER A 94 -9.16 0.08 -3.42
N TYR A 95 -8.12 0.38 -4.17
CA TYR A 95 -8.13 1.50 -5.09
C TYR A 95 -8.90 1.18 -6.36
N TYR A 96 -9.44 2.21 -7.05
CA TYR A 96 -10.12 2.00 -8.32
C TYR A 96 -9.98 3.14 -9.32
N ILE A 97 -10.06 2.79 -10.60
CA ILE A 97 -10.18 3.72 -11.72
C ILE A 97 -11.33 3.25 -12.61
N ASN A 98 -12.42 4.03 -12.62
CA ASN A 98 -13.64 3.67 -13.33
C ASN A 98 -14.04 4.64 -14.45
N GLN A 99 -13.30 5.75 -14.67
CA GLN A 99 -13.66 6.70 -15.73
C GLN A 99 -12.76 6.56 -16.96
N ARG A 100 -11.50 6.92 -16.83
CA ARG A 100 -10.51 6.82 -17.89
C ARG A 100 -9.13 6.66 -17.29
N TRP A 101 -8.37 5.71 -17.81
CA TRP A 101 -6.95 5.61 -17.49
C TRP A 101 -6.19 6.81 -18.07
N LEU A 102 -5.46 7.50 -17.25
CA LEU A 102 -4.59 8.60 -17.67
C LEU A 102 -3.19 8.02 -17.90
N GLY A 103 -2.65 8.20 -19.11
CA GLY A 103 -1.30 7.73 -19.42
C GLY A 103 -0.27 8.32 -18.46
N GLY A 104 0.62 7.47 -17.96
CA GLY A 104 1.60 7.85 -16.94
C GLY A 104 1.10 7.75 -15.50
N LEU A 105 -0.09 7.19 -15.27
CA LEU A 105 -0.68 7.12 -13.94
C LEU A 105 0.20 6.34 -12.96
N MET A 106 0.78 5.24 -13.38
CA MET A 106 1.74 4.47 -12.58
C MET A 106 3.19 4.79 -12.95
N THR A 107 3.52 4.91 -14.22
CA THR A 107 4.90 5.15 -14.68
C THR A 107 5.41 6.56 -14.37
N ASN A 108 4.53 7.52 -14.13
CA ASN A 108 4.86 8.88 -13.71
C ASN A 108 4.06 9.29 -12.47
N PHE A 109 4.06 8.40 -11.48
CA PHE A 109 3.23 8.53 -10.28
C PHE A 109 3.50 9.83 -9.51
N LYS A 110 4.76 10.28 -9.41
CA LYS A 110 5.12 11.57 -8.76
C LYS A 110 4.39 12.79 -9.32
N THR A 111 4.03 12.76 -10.60
CA THR A 111 3.25 13.86 -11.21
C THR A 111 1.76 13.71 -10.90
N ILE A 112 1.28 12.49 -10.77
CA ILE A 112 -0.10 12.20 -10.36
C ILE A 112 -0.30 12.56 -8.89
N GLU A 113 0.63 12.20 -8.01
CA GLU A 113 0.64 12.54 -6.59
C GLU A 113 0.42 14.05 -6.36
N LYS A 114 1.16 14.91 -7.04
CA LYS A 114 0.93 16.38 -6.98
C LYS A 114 -0.48 16.81 -7.37
N ARG A 115 -1.15 16.03 -8.23
CA ARG A 115 -2.55 16.31 -8.60
C ARG A 115 -3.53 15.77 -7.58
N LEU A 116 -3.18 14.68 -6.90
CA LEU A 116 -3.93 14.17 -5.75
C LEU A 116 -3.84 15.15 -4.57
N ASP A 117 -2.64 15.63 -4.26
CA ASP A 117 -2.42 16.67 -3.23
C ASP A 117 -3.27 17.90 -3.54
N ARG A 118 -3.24 18.34 -4.79
CA ARG A 118 -4.05 19.49 -5.24
C ARG A 118 -5.57 19.26 -5.07
N LEU A 119 -6.03 18.03 -5.29
CA LEU A 119 -7.43 17.68 -5.07
C LEU A 119 -7.79 17.75 -3.58
N VAL A 120 -6.94 17.21 -2.72
CA VAL A 120 -7.12 17.25 -1.25
C VAL A 120 -7.12 18.70 -0.76
N GLU A 121 -6.15 19.52 -1.17
CA GLU A 121 -6.10 20.97 -0.84
C GLU A 121 -7.39 21.69 -1.23
N LEU A 122 -7.89 21.44 -2.44
CA LEU A 122 -9.14 22.06 -2.90
C LEU A 122 -10.34 21.60 -2.05
N GLU A 123 -10.44 20.30 -1.74
CA GLU A 123 -11.53 19.79 -0.90
C GLU A 123 -11.48 20.39 0.51
N GLU A 124 -10.30 20.49 1.11
CA GLU A 124 -10.12 21.13 2.42
C GLU A 124 -10.47 22.62 2.40
N SER A 125 -10.01 23.36 1.39
CA SER A 125 -10.31 24.80 1.25
C SER A 125 -11.81 25.07 1.08
N PHE A 126 -12.51 24.18 0.36
CA PHE A 126 -13.98 24.25 0.27
C PHE A 126 -14.65 23.87 1.60
N ALA A 127 -14.17 22.87 2.32
CA ALA A 127 -14.71 22.46 3.62
C ALA A 127 -14.51 23.54 4.71
N LYS A 128 -13.36 24.24 4.69
CA LYS A 128 -13.04 25.34 5.62
C LYS A 128 -13.75 26.65 5.24
N GLY A 129 -14.39 26.73 4.07
CA GLY A 129 -15.05 27.94 3.59
C GLY A 129 -14.11 29.04 3.09
N GLU A 130 -12.82 28.79 2.96
CA GLU A 130 -11.82 29.77 2.50
C GLU A 130 -12.08 30.25 1.07
N VAL A 131 -12.64 29.40 0.23
CA VAL A 131 -12.98 29.71 -1.16
C VAL A 131 -14.18 30.68 -1.27
N ILE A 132 -15.02 30.80 -0.22
CA ILE A 132 -16.17 31.71 -0.19
C ILE A 132 -15.72 33.17 -0.09
N SER A 133 -14.52 33.44 0.44
CA SER A 133 -13.93 34.77 0.55
C SER A 133 -13.36 35.31 -0.76
N GLN A 134 -13.26 34.47 -1.80
CA GLN A 134 -12.78 34.84 -3.12
C GLN A 134 -13.91 35.40 -4.02
N THR A 135 -13.53 35.94 -5.19
CA THR A 135 -14.54 36.38 -6.15
C THR A 135 -15.37 35.18 -6.66
N LYS A 136 -16.67 35.40 -6.92
CA LYS A 136 -17.59 34.36 -7.42
C LYS A 136 -17.01 33.60 -8.64
N ARG A 137 -16.30 34.33 -9.53
CA ARG A 137 -15.71 33.73 -10.74
C ARG A 137 -14.53 32.80 -10.43
N GLU A 138 -13.73 33.15 -9.44
CA GLU A 138 -12.59 32.32 -9.00
C GLU A 138 -13.09 31.07 -8.27
N SER A 139 -14.05 31.21 -7.36
CA SER A 139 -14.71 30.11 -6.70
C SER A 139 -15.29 29.07 -7.69
N GLN A 140 -15.97 29.53 -8.73
CA GLN A 140 -16.51 28.69 -9.80
C GLN A 140 -15.41 27.95 -10.60
N LYS A 141 -14.25 28.59 -10.85
CA LYS A 141 -13.12 27.94 -11.52
C LYS A 141 -12.51 26.85 -10.66
N LEU A 142 -12.31 27.10 -9.35
CA LEU A 142 -11.78 26.12 -8.41
C LEU A 142 -12.73 24.95 -8.22
N ASP A 143 -14.04 25.19 -8.15
CA ASP A 143 -15.04 24.12 -8.07
C ASP A 143 -15.06 23.26 -9.35
N ALA A 144 -14.94 23.87 -10.52
CA ALA A 144 -14.83 23.14 -11.78
C ALA A 144 -13.52 22.34 -11.90
N GLU A 145 -12.42 22.84 -11.33
CA GLU A 145 -11.15 22.10 -11.22
C GLU A 145 -11.30 20.91 -10.28
N ARG A 146 -11.83 21.12 -9.07
CA ARG A 146 -12.13 20.08 -8.08
C ARG A 146 -12.99 18.98 -8.69
N GLY A 147 -14.09 19.35 -9.36
CA GLY A 147 -15.00 18.39 -10.00
C GLY A 147 -14.32 17.56 -11.09
N ARG A 148 -13.40 18.15 -11.88
CA ARG A 148 -12.61 17.42 -12.88
C ARG A 148 -11.62 16.46 -12.23
N LEU A 149 -10.86 16.89 -11.23
CA LEU A 149 -9.90 16.05 -10.52
C LEU A 149 -10.61 14.90 -9.79
N ASN A 150 -11.69 15.20 -9.08
CA ASN A 150 -12.48 14.20 -8.37
C ASN A 150 -13.06 13.13 -9.31
N LYS A 151 -13.49 13.52 -10.50
CA LYS A 151 -14.00 12.58 -11.52
C LYS A 151 -12.98 11.48 -11.88
N PHE A 152 -11.69 11.83 -11.99
CA PHE A 152 -10.66 10.89 -12.43
C PHE A 152 -9.90 10.22 -11.30
N PHE A 153 -9.79 10.88 -10.16
CA PHE A 153 -8.91 10.48 -9.07
C PHE A 153 -9.62 10.06 -7.79
N SER A 154 -10.97 10.10 -7.76
CA SER A 154 -11.73 9.76 -6.55
C SER A 154 -11.36 8.41 -5.93
N GLY A 155 -11.09 7.41 -6.75
CA GLY A 155 -10.77 6.06 -6.28
C GLY A 155 -9.31 5.81 -5.91
N ILE A 156 -8.44 6.80 -6.12
CA ILE A 156 -7.00 6.69 -5.81
C ILE A 156 -6.49 7.81 -4.90
N LYS A 157 -7.39 8.54 -4.24
CA LYS A 157 -7.01 9.66 -3.35
C LYS A 157 -6.06 9.25 -2.24
N GLU A 158 -6.27 8.07 -1.68
CA GLU A 158 -5.49 7.53 -0.56
C GLU A 158 -4.31 6.67 -1.02
N MET A 159 -4.01 6.67 -2.32
CA MET A 159 -2.93 5.88 -2.89
C MET A 159 -1.60 6.62 -2.76
N ASN A 160 -0.83 6.29 -1.73
CA ASN A 160 0.51 6.87 -1.49
C ASN A 160 1.62 6.05 -2.16
N GLU A 161 1.34 4.79 -2.49
CA GLU A 161 2.28 3.85 -3.09
C GLU A 161 1.66 3.15 -4.29
N LEU A 162 2.50 2.64 -5.18
CA LEU A 162 2.03 1.86 -6.33
C LEU A 162 1.32 0.58 -5.87
N PRO A 163 0.26 0.14 -6.58
CA PRO A 163 -0.43 -1.09 -6.26
C PRO A 163 0.47 -2.31 -6.49
N THR A 164 0.27 -3.36 -5.71
CA THR A 164 1.02 -4.61 -5.83
C THR A 164 0.43 -5.52 -6.91
N VAL A 165 -0.85 -5.37 -7.20
CA VAL A 165 -1.57 -6.12 -8.22
C VAL A 165 -2.63 -5.25 -8.89
N LEU A 166 -2.82 -5.46 -10.19
CA LEU A 166 -3.84 -4.80 -11.00
C LEU A 166 -4.94 -5.79 -11.37
N PHE A 167 -6.22 -5.44 -11.12
CA PHE A 167 -7.36 -6.16 -11.68
C PHE A 167 -8.01 -5.33 -12.78
N VAL A 168 -8.09 -5.89 -14.00
CA VAL A 168 -8.54 -5.16 -15.20
C VAL A 168 -9.77 -5.82 -15.81
N VAL A 169 -10.80 -5.01 -16.02
CA VAL A 169 -11.97 -5.40 -16.82
C VAL A 169 -11.79 -4.88 -18.25
N ASP A 170 -11.73 -5.78 -19.24
CA ASP A 170 -11.46 -5.47 -20.64
C ASP A 170 -10.02 -4.97 -20.89
N ILE A 171 -9.09 -5.92 -21.01
CA ILE A 171 -7.67 -5.63 -21.29
C ILE A 171 -7.45 -4.95 -22.66
N HIS A 172 -8.33 -5.20 -23.64
CA HIS A 172 -8.23 -4.56 -24.95
C HIS A 172 -8.49 -3.06 -24.88
N ARG A 173 -9.40 -2.64 -24.02
CA ARG A 173 -9.69 -1.23 -23.78
C ARG A 173 -8.63 -0.54 -22.92
N GLU A 174 -8.13 -1.25 -21.93
CA GLU A 174 -7.19 -0.75 -20.93
C GLU A 174 -5.72 -1.08 -21.25
N GLN A 175 -5.38 -1.18 -22.55
CA GLN A 175 -4.02 -1.53 -23.02
C GLN A 175 -2.92 -0.65 -22.41
N ILE A 176 -3.21 0.63 -22.17
CA ILE A 176 -2.24 1.56 -21.57
C ILE A 176 -1.95 1.16 -20.13
N ALA A 177 -2.99 0.80 -19.35
CA ALA A 177 -2.84 0.34 -17.98
C ALA A 177 -2.00 -0.94 -17.89
N VAL A 178 -2.31 -1.92 -18.76
CA VAL A 178 -1.59 -3.18 -18.87
C VAL A 178 -0.12 -2.95 -19.25
N ALA A 179 0.14 -2.09 -20.23
CA ALA A 179 1.51 -1.76 -20.66
C ALA A 179 2.33 -1.06 -19.55
N GLU A 180 1.70 -0.16 -18.78
CA GLU A 180 2.35 0.49 -17.65
C GLU A 180 2.63 -0.50 -16.51
N ALA A 181 1.67 -1.37 -16.17
CA ALA A 181 1.86 -2.41 -15.16
C ALA A 181 3.03 -3.34 -15.53
N LYS A 182 3.05 -3.81 -16.79
CA LYS A 182 4.13 -4.66 -17.30
C LYS A 182 5.50 -3.98 -17.24
N LYS A 183 5.57 -2.69 -17.55
CA LYS A 183 6.82 -1.91 -17.46
C LYS A 183 7.34 -1.80 -16.03
N LEU A 184 6.46 -1.79 -15.05
CA LEU A 184 6.78 -1.69 -13.62
C LEU A 184 6.91 -3.05 -12.93
N GLY A 185 6.66 -4.16 -13.65
CA GLY A 185 6.69 -5.50 -13.07
C GLY A 185 5.51 -5.77 -12.13
N ILE A 186 4.40 -5.03 -12.26
CA ILE A 186 3.19 -5.23 -11.46
C ILE A 186 2.36 -6.31 -12.14
N PRO A 187 2.06 -7.44 -11.48
CA PRO A 187 1.25 -8.50 -12.04
C PRO A 187 -0.17 -8.03 -12.33
N VAL A 188 -0.70 -8.51 -13.46
CA VAL A 188 -2.04 -8.16 -13.94
C VAL A 188 -2.94 -9.38 -13.94
N VAL A 189 -4.04 -9.29 -13.22
CA VAL A 189 -5.19 -10.19 -13.28
C VAL A 189 -6.25 -9.51 -14.14
N GLY A 190 -6.84 -10.19 -15.11
CA GLY A 190 -7.79 -9.49 -15.96
C GLY A 190 -8.81 -10.38 -16.64
N MET A 191 -10.00 -9.80 -16.88
CA MET A 191 -11.01 -10.40 -17.72
C MET A 191 -10.60 -10.27 -19.19
N VAL A 192 -10.60 -11.41 -19.88
CA VAL A 192 -10.16 -11.54 -21.28
C VAL A 192 -11.29 -12.08 -22.13
N ASP A 193 -11.86 -11.24 -22.97
CA ASP A 193 -12.84 -11.69 -23.97
C ASP A 193 -12.12 -12.14 -25.25
N THR A 194 -12.86 -12.71 -26.17
CA THR A 194 -12.36 -13.32 -27.41
C THR A 194 -11.67 -12.35 -28.37
N ASN A 195 -11.79 -11.03 -28.20
CA ASN A 195 -11.13 -9.98 -28.98
C ASN A 195 -9.76 -9.57 -28.42
N SER A 196 -9.39 -10.08 -27.26
CA SER A 196 -8.21 -9.66 -26.48
C SER A 196 -7.04 -10.65 -26.63
N ASN A 197 -5.83 -10.22 -26.27
CA ASN A 197 -4.64 -11.07 -26.26
C ASN A 197 -4.36 -11.56 -24.84
N PRO A 198 -4.59 -12.85 -24.53
CA PRO A 198 -4.37 -13.37 -23.17
C PRO A 198 -2.89 -13.40 -22.73
N ASP A 199 -1.96 -13.35 -23.68
CA ASP A 199 -0.52 -13.41 -23.38
C ASP A 199 0.05 -12.06 -22.90
N GLU A 200 -0.78 -11.03 -22.86
CA GLU A 200 -0.38 -9.69 -22.37
C GLU A 200 -0.45 -9.56 -20.85
N ILE A 201 -1.11 -10.48 -20.17
CA ILE A 201 -1.31 -10.46 -18.73
C ILE A 201 -0.90 -11.77 -18.06
N ASP A 202 -0.65 -11.72 -16.77
CA ASP A 202 -0.14 -12.86 -16.02
C ASP A 202 -1.23 -13.86 -15.66
N TYR A 203 -2.41 -13.37 -15.27
CA TYR A 203 -3.54 -14.19 -14.85
C TYR A 203 -4.79 -13.85 -15.69
N PRO A 204 -4.91 -14.44 -16.88
CA PRO A 204 -6.09 -14.24 -17.75
C PRO A 204 -7.29 -15.03 -17.24
N ILE A 205 -8.42 -14.35 -17.08
CA ILE A 205 -9.73 -14.94 -16.76
C ILE A 205 -10.58 -14.85 -18.04
N PRO A 206 -10.72 -15.94 -18.82
CA PRO A 206 -11.54 -15.92 -20.04
C PRO A 206 -13.01 -15.71 -19.68
N ALA A 207 -13.57 -14.57 -20.08
CA ALA A 207 -14.92 -14.18 -19.68
C ALA A 207 -15.50 -13.08 -20.56
N ASN A 208 -16.82 -12.97 -20.57
CA ASN A 208 -17.53 -11.89 -21.23
C ASN A 208 -17.33 -10.57 -20.48
N ASP A 209 -16.72 -9.60 -21.12
CA ASP A 209 -16.44 -8.27 -20.57
C ASP A 209 -17.49 -7.19 -20.92
N ASP A 210 -18.55 -7.57 -21.67
CA ASP A 210 -19.69 -6.71 -22.01
C ASP A 210 -20.92 -6.98 -21.15
N GLY A 211 -21.05 -8.20 -20.61
CA GLY A 211 -22.18 -8.63 -19.80
C GLY A 211 -22.12 -8.09 -18.37
N LEU A 212 -23.08 -7.27 -17.96
CA LEU A 212 -23.14 -6.71 -16.60
C LEU A 212 -23.07 -7.79 -15.51
N ARG A 213 -23.83 -8.89 -15.66
CA ARG A 213 -23.83 -10.01 -14.71
C ARG A 213 -22.52 -10.76 -14.68
N SER A 214 -21.87 -10.94 -15.87
CA SER A 214 -20.55 -11.57 -15.98
C SER A 214 -19.49 -10.75 -15.28
N ILE A 215 -19.46 -9.43 -15.50
CA ILE A 215 -18.54 -8.53 -14.81
C ILE A 215 -18.78 -8.57 -13.30
N GLN A 216 -20.06 -8.53 -12.88
CA GLN A 216 -20.43 -8.53 -11.48
C GLN A 216 -19.91 -9.78 -10.75
N ILE A 217 -20.24 -10.99 -11.27
CA ILE A 217 -19.88 -12.25 -10.60
C ILE A 217 -18.36 -12.41 -10.46
N ILE A 218 -17.59 -12.09 -11.50
CA ILE A 218 -16.14 -12.21 -11.47
C ILE A 218 -15.51 -11.16 -10.54
N THR A 219 -16.00 -9.92 -10.60
CA THR A 219 -15.49 -8.85 -9.74
C THR A 219 -15.84 -9.11 -8.27
N ASP A 220 -17.02 -9.66 -7.99
CA ASP A 220 -17.42 -10.03 -6.62
C ASP A 220 -16.50 -11.11 -6.06
N LEU A 221 -16.17 -12.15 -6.83
CA LEU A 221 -15.25 -13.20 -6.42
C LEU A 221 -13.82 -12.69 -6.17
N VAL A 222 -13.33 -11.83 -7.05
CA VAL A 222 -12.04 -11.16 -6.84
C VAL A 222 -12.07 -10.34 -5.55
N THR A 223 -13.15 -9.65 -5.29
CA THR A 223 -13.31 -8.85 -4.07
C THR A 223 -13.34 -9.73 -2.81
N GLU A 224 -14.02 -10.88 -2.86
CA GLU A 224 -14.03 -11.83 -1.75
C GLU A 224 -12.64 -12.42 -1.48
N SER A 225 -11.88 -12.72 -2.52
CA SER A 225 -10.50 -13.19 -2.36
C SER A 225 -9.60 -12.11 -1.73
N ILE A 226 -9.80 -10.84 -2.08
CA ILE A 226 -9.08 -9.72 -1.46
C ILE A 226 -9.44 -9.59 0.02
N ILE A 227 -10.70 -9.65 0.37
CA ILE A 227 -11.18 -9.57 1.76
C ILE A 227 -10.61 -10.73 2.59
N SER A 228 -10.64 -11.96 2.04
CA SER A 228 -10.02 -13.13 2.68
C SER A 228 -8.52 -12.91 2.91
N GLY A 229 -7.80 -12.42 1.92
CA GLY A 229 -6.37 -12.10 2.05
C GLY A 229 -6.09 -11.02 3.11
N GLN A 230 -6.94 -9.99 3.20
CA GLN A 230 -6.84 -8.95 4.23
C GLN A 230 -7.05 -9.52 5.65
N GLU A 231 -8.00 -10.43 5.81
CA GLU A 231 -8.23 -11.11 7.10
C GLU A 231 -7.03 -11.96 7.52
N ILE A 232 -6.43 -12.68 6.58
CA ILE A 232 -5.21 -13.46 6.83
C ILE A 232 -4.06 -12.53 7.24
N ASN A 233 -3.86 -11.43 6.51
CA ASN A 233 -2.82 -10.45 6.84
C ASN A 233 -3.03 -9.85 8.22
N ARG A 234 -4.28 -9.45 8.56
CA ARG A 234 -4.61 -8.89 9.87
C ARG A 234 -4.28 -9.85 11.00
N LYS A 235 -4.69 -11.12 10.89
CA LYS A 235 -4.37 -12.15 11.89
C LYS A 235 -2.86 -12.31 12.06
N ARG A 236 -2.13 -12.36 10.95
CA ARG A 236 -0.67 -12.47 10.97
C ARG A 236 -0.01 -11.27 11.66
N GLN A 237 -0.51 -10.07 11.44
CA GLN A 237 0.00 -8.87 12.10
C GLN A 237 -0.31 -8.88 13.59
N GLU A 238 -1.51 -9.30 13.99
CA GLU A 238 -1.90 -9.46 15.38
C GLU A 238 -1.00 -10.47 16.11
N ASP A 239 -0.69 -11.62 15.48
CA ASP A 239 0.21 -12.63 16.01
C ASP A 239 1.64 -12.09 16.19
N LEU A 240 2.18 -11.37 15.20
CA LEU A 240 3.50 -10.77 15.27
C LEU A 240 3.61 -9.71 16.38
N LEU A 241 2.61 -8.86 16.51
CA LEU A 241 2.55 -7.86 17.59
C LEU A 241 2.47 -8.52 18.98
N ALA A 242 1.76 -9.64 19.08
CA ALA A 242 1.69 -10.41 20.32
C ALA A 242 3.05 -11.04 20.69
N GLU A 243 3.76 -11.60 19.71
CA GLU A 243 5.12 -12.12 19.90
C GLU A 243 6.12 -11.04 20.31
N GLU A 244 6.08 -9.88 19.64
CA GLU A 244 6.93 -8.73 19.99
C GLU A 244 6.66 -8.23 21.41
N ALA A 245 5.40 -8.11 21.79
CA ALA A 245 5.01 -7.70 23.14
C ALA A 245 5.43 -8.72 24.21
N GLU A 246 5.46 -10.01 23.89
CA GLU A 246 5.95 -11.05 24.80
C GLU A 246 7.48 -11.00 24.95
N LEU A 247 8.20 -10.79 23.84
CA LEU A 247 9.65 -10.60 23.87
C LEU A 247 10.06 -9.37 24.66
N GLU A 248 9.37 -8.23 24.50
CA GLU A 248 9.62 -7.03 25.28
C GLU A 248 9.43 -7.25 26.79
N LYS A 249 8.39 -8.01 27.19
CA LYS A 249 8.16 -8.35 28.59
C LYS A 249 9.30 -9.21 29.16
N ILE A 250 9.75 -10.20 28.40
CA ILE A 250 10.88 -11.07 28.81
C ILE A 250 12.17 -10.24 28.97
N GLU A 251 12.46 -9.35 28.03
CA GLU A 251 13.61 -8.47 28.12
C GLU A 251 13.53 -7.52 29.33
N GLN A 252 12.34 -6.98 29.59
CA GLN A 252 12.12 -6.06 30.71
C GLN A 252 12.27 -6.78 32.06
N GLU A 253 11.76 -8.00 32.16
CA GLU A 253 12.00 -8.87 33.35
C GLU A 253 13.48 -9.22 33.55
N ALA A 254 14.19 -9.53 32.46
CA ALA A 254 15.62 -9.81 32.52
C ALA A 254 16.42 -8.58 32.97
N ARG A 255 16.10 -7.37 32.49
CA ARG A 255 16.70 -6.11 32.92
C ARG A 255 16.43 -5.83 34.39
N ASN A 256 15.19 -6.03 34.84
CA ASN A 256 14.80 -5.84 36.23
C ASN A 256 15.53 -6.83 37.17
N LYS A 257 15.67 -8.11 36.77
CA LYS A 257 16.44 -9.11 37.52
C LYS A 257 17.95 -8.75 37.59
N ALA A 258 18.51 -8.27 36.47
CA ALA A 258 19.90 -7.82 36.42
C ALA A 258 20.16 -6.60 37.34
N GLN A 259 19.26 -5.62 37.30
CA GLN A 259 19.34 -4.44 38.20
C GLN A 259 19.20 -4.80 39.68
N ALA A 260 18.26 -5.68 40.02
CA ALA A 260 18.09 -6.19 41.37
C ALA A 260 19.31 -7.00 41.87
N ALA A 261 19.97 -7.75 40.99
CA ALA A 261 21.19 -8.45 41.30
C ALA A 261 22.40 -7.51 41.47
N ALA A 262 22.46 -6.43 40.68
CA ALA A 262 23.50 -5.39 40.81
C ALA A 262 23.36 -4.60 42.11
N SER A 263 22.15 -4.19 42.47
CA SER A 263 21.89 -3.47 43.74
C SER A 263 22.18 -4.35 44.96
N ARG A 264 21.84 -5.64 44.93
CA ARG A 264 22.22 -6.61 45.99
C ARG A 264 23.73 -6.82 46.12
N ARG A 265 24.48 -6.70 45.03
CA ARG A 265 25.95 -6.77 45.05
C ARG A 265 26.57 -5.48 45.60
N GLN A 266 25.97 -4.32 45.36
CA GLN A 266 26.41 -3.04 45.93
C GLN A 266 26.14 -2.99 47.42
N SER A 267 24.93 -3.32 47.88
CA SER A 267 24.62 -3.34 49.31
C SER A 267 25.51 -4.31 50.11
N LYS A 268 25.82 -5.49 49.55
CA LYS A 268 26.80 -6.40 50.19
C LYS A 268 28.24 -5.89 50.20
N LYS A 269 28.64 -5.04 49.25
CA LYS A 269 29.95 -4.38 49.25
C LYS A 269 30.02 -3.23 50.25
N GLU A 270 28.96 -2.48 50.46
CA GLU A 270 28.85 -1.44 51.46
C GLU A 270 28.81 -2.01 52.88
N GLU A 271 28.10 -3.13 53.11
CA GLU A 271 28.04 -3.82 54.38
C GLU A 271 29.38 -4.50 54.75
N ALA A 272 30.17 -4.93 53.73
CA ALA A 272 31.52 -5.48 53.94
C ALA A 272 32.61 -4.36 54.12
N ALA A 273 32.31 -3.12 53.79
CA ALA A 273 33.22 -1.97 53.97
C ALA A 273 33.03 -1.24 55.32
N ALA A 274 31.91 -1.42 55.99
CA ALA A 274 31.57 -0.75 57.23
C ALA A 274 32.44 -1.15 58.45
N PRO A 275 33.03 -2.37 58.62
CA PRO A 275 33.83 -2.67 59.80
C PRO A 275 35.31 -2.26 59.73
N LYS A 276 35.76 -1.53 58.69
CA LYS A 276 37.16 -1.08 58.59
C LYS A 276 37.38 0.42 58.85
N ALA A 277 36.31 1.18 59.01
CA ALA A 277 36.41 2.63 59.30
C ALA A 277 36.45 2.99 60.80
N GLU A 278 35.97 2.09 61.69
CA GLU A 278 35.98 2.35 63.15
C GLU A 278 37.26 1.95 63.88
N ALA A 279 38.26 1.37 63.18
CA ALA A 279 39.52 0.96 63.83
C ALA A 279 40.74 1.88 63.59
N LYS A 280 40.56 3.12 63.10
CA LYS A 280 41.63 4.02 62.76
C LYS A 280 41.52 5.43 63.38
N GLU A 281 40.61 5.68 64.33
CA GLU A 281 40.39 6.96 64.91
C GLU A 281 40.81 7.07 66.40
N GLU A 282 41.65 6.15 66.97
CA GLU A 282 42.24 6.24 68.26
C GLU A 282 43.77 6.08 68.19
N ALA A 283 44.46 7.00 67.51
CA ALA A 283 45.88 7.31 67.89
C ALA A 283 46.33 8.55 67.10
N GLU A 284 46.67 9.56 67.88
CA GLU A 284 47.50 10.73 67.54
C GLU A 284 46.82 12.08 67.25
N ALA A 285 46.66 12.81 68.30
CA ALA A 285 46.90 14.27 68.31
C ALA A 285 48.03 14.54 69.35
N PRO A 286 48.72 15.71 69.44
CA PRO A 286 48.85 16.81 68.47
C PRO A 286 50.32 17.35 68.37
N LYS A 287 50.60 18.29 67.44
CA LYS A 287 51.47 19.48 67.53
C LYS A 287 51.65 20.10 66.15
N ALA A 288 51.09 21.23 65.87
CA ALA A 288 51.55 22.62 66.07
C ALA A 288 52.51 23.10 64.95
N GLU A 289 52.11 24.28 64.44
CA GLU A 289 52.87 25.39 63.84
C GLU A 289 53.20 25.28 62.32
N ALA A 290 52.59 26.12 61.54
CA ALA A 290 52.72 27.54 61.22
C ALA A 290 53.38 27.83 59.88
N LYS A 291 52.78 28.76 59.18
CA LYS A 291 53.36 29.68 58.17
C LYS A 291 53.53 29.05 56.73
N ASP A 292 53.27 29.72 55.71
CA ASP A 292 52.89 31.03 55.24
C ASP A 292 52.57 30.96 53.77
N GLU A 293 51.55 31.68 53.38
CA GLU A 293 51.51 32.68 52.31
C GLU A 293 51.64 32.26 50.82
N VAL A 294 50.66 32.78 50.15
CA VAL A 294 50.76 33.53 48.86
C VAL A 294 50.81 32.67 47.62
N GLU A 295 49.94 32.74 46.72
CA GLU A 295 49.39 33.75 45.83
C GLU A 295 48.61 33.10 44.74
N ALA A 296 47.40 33.50 44.45
CA ALA A 296 46.80 33.44 43.16
C ALA A 296 47.46 34.56 42.30
N PRO A 297 47.38 34.57 41.00
CA PRO A 297 46.18 34.98 40.32
C PRO A 297 45.96 34.46 38.87
N LYS A 298 44.68 34.60 38.48
CA LYS A 298 44.10 35.17 37.24
C LYS A 298 44.62 34.71 35.88
N ALA A 299 43.66 34.27 35.11
CA ALA A 299 42.85 34.98 34.10
C ALA A 299 43.40 34.99 32.66
N GLU A 300 42.46 34.93 31.80
CA GLU A 300 42.16 35.52 30.49
C GLU A 300 42.25 34.51 29.32
N ALA A 301 41.14 34.14 28.72
CA ALA A 301 40.33 34.85 27.72
C ALA A 301 41.13 35.45 26.54
N LYS A 302 40.77 35.04 25.39
CA LYS A 302 40.63 35.73 24.08
C LYS A 302 40.58 34.67 22.98
N ASP A 303 39.53 34.55 22.24
CA ASP A 303 38.86 35.48 21.32
C ASP A 303 39.45 35.48 19.91
N ALA A 304 38.55 35.28 18.96
CA ALA A 304 38.48 35.84 17.63
C ALA A 304 39.49 35.27 16.58
N THR A 305 39.20 35.05 15.40
CA THR A 305 38.51 35.79 14.33
C THR A 305 38.45 34.91 13.05
N ASP A 306 37.34 34.99 12.36
CA ASP A 306 37.13 35.44 10.99
C ASP A 306 38.22 35.17 9.95
N THR A 307 37.84 34.60 8.86
CA THR A 307 38.02 35.23 7.56
C THR A 307 37.11 34.60 6.51
N GLU A 308 36.28 35.45 5.96
CA GLU A 308 35.68 35.43 4.60
C GLU A 308 36.73 35.24 3.53
N ASN A 309 36.30 34.67 2.42
CA ASN A 309 36.53 35.15 1.03
C ASN A 309 35.82 34.14 0.13
N ASP A 310 34.75 34.45 -0.51
CA ASP A 310 34.47 35.37 -1.65
C ASP A 310 35.22 34.99 -2.94
N VAL A 311 34.47 35.18 -4.00
CA VAL A 311 34.78 35.39 -5.42
C VAL A 311 34.51 34.24 -6.37
N SER A 312 33.41 34.33 -7.00
CA SER A 312 33.07 34.72 -8.39
C SER A 312 33.15 33.65 -9.49
N GLU A 313 31.99 33.63 -10.19
CA GLU A 313 31.83 33.78 -11.65
C GLU A 313 32.58 32.81 -12.58
N GLU A 314 31.90 32.14 -13.45
CA GLU A 314 31.48 32.51 -14.80
C GLU A 314 30.82 31.35 -15.58
N LYS A 315 29.72 31.71 -16.20
CA LYS A 315 29.22 31.38 -17.55
C LYS A 315 29.75 30.14 -18.31
N LYS A 316 28.86 29.22 -18.64
CA LYS A 316 28.31 29.08 -20.00
C LYS A 316 27.03 28.26 -19.98
#